data_8b89511cbd876e61e59a416cf2a6ef9e
#
_entry.id   8b89511cbd876e61e59a416cf2a6ef9e
#
_cell.length_a   1.000
_cell.length_b   1.000
_cell.length_c   1.000
_cell.angle_alpha   90.00
_cell.angle_beta   90.00
_cell.angle_gamma   90.00
#
_symmetry.space_group_name_H-M   'P 1'
#
loop_
_entity.id
_entity.type
_entity.pdbx_description
1 polymer ?
#
loop_
_entity_poly.entity_id
_entity_poly.type
_entity_poly.pdbx_seq_one_letter_code
_entity_poly.pdbx_strand_id
1 'polypeptide(L)'
;MATQSSALKGLVLSGGRGRRLRPITYTGAKQLVPVANRPILFYVLENLSEAGIKDVGIIISPETGKEIKHAVGDGRDWGLKVDYILQEEPLGLAHAVKIARPYLGMNPFIMYLGDNLIGSGIAKFRRDFEQSKADASILLKEVDAPTNFGIAEIDKQGRVIRLVEKPKAPVSNLALVGIYFFSAKIHEAVTKIRPSLRGELEITDAIQWLLDHDNKVVSHRLEEWWLDTGKKDDLLTANTAVLDGWIRRKIKGKVDATSQVNGRVDLGKGSHIINSTVRGPVVIGENVHIEASFIGPFTSIGNGCRIRSAVVEHSVVLENA
;
A
#
# COMPACT_ATOMS: atom_id res chain seq x y z
N MET A 1 -19.44 -24.23 25.33
CA MET A 1 -19.32 -24.04 23.88
C MET A 1 -18.08 -23.17 23.63
N ALA A 2 -17.03 -23.76 23.06
CA ALA A 2 -15.84 -22.98 22.70
C ALA A 2 -16.25 -21.98 21.64
N THR A 3 -16.15 -20.68 21.94
CA THR A 3 -16.28 -19.61 20.96
C THR A 3 -15.17 -19.83 19.94
N GLN A 4 -15.52 -20.30 18.74
CA GLN A 4 -14.59 -20.22 17.61
C GLN A 4 -14.12 -18.78 17.53
N SER A 5 -12.84 -18.55 17.81
CA SER A 5 -12.20 -17.26 17.54
C SER A 5 -12.44 -16.95 16.07
N SER A 6 -13.27 -15.95 15.79
CA SER A 6 -13.55 -15.54 14.41
C SER A 6 -12.22 -15.07 13.80
N ALA A 7 -11.81 -15.72 12.72
CA ALA A 7 -10.55 -15.42 12.07
C ALA A 7 -10.55 -13.97 11.55
N LEU A 8 -9.47 -13.23 11.77
CA LEU A 8 -9.30 -11.88 11.25
C LEU A 8 -9.24 -11.93 9.72
N LYS A 9 -10.13 -11.22 9.04
CA LYS A 9 -10.17 -11.10 7.58
C LYS A 9 -9.38 -9.88 7.08
N GLY A 10 -8.93 -9.92 5.83
CA GLY A 10 -8.39 -8.75 5.13
C GLY A 10 -9.45 -8.09 4.25
N LEU A 11 -9.42 -6.77 4.18
CA LEU A 11 -10.14 -5.96 3.20
C LEU A 11 -9.18 -4.98 2.55
N VAL A 12 -8.78 -5.23 1.32
CA VAL A 12 -7.85 -4.38 0.57
C VAL A 12 -8.63 -3.47 -0.37
N LEU A 13 -8.33 -2.16 -0.33
CA LEU A 13 -9.02 -1.18 -1.14
C LEU A 13 -8.20 -0.84 -2.39
N SER A 14 -8.62 -1.33 -3.55
CA SER A 14 -7.96 -1.15 -4.84
C SER A 14 -8.85 -0.50 -5.92
N GLY A 15 -9.95 0.17 -5.53
CA GLY A 15 -10.88 0.83 -6.46
C GLY A 15 -10.47 2.24 -6.91
N GLY A 16 -9.34 2.76 -6.50
CA GLY A 16 -8.91 4.13 -6.80
C GLY A 16 -8.51 4.34 -8.26
N ARG A 17 -8.99 5.45 -8.89
CA ARG A 17 -8.75 5.78 -10.32
C ARG A 17 -7.34 6.31 -10.63
N GLY A 18 -6.51 6.61 -9.64
CA GLY A 18 -5.12 7.05 -9.84
C GLY A 18 -4.93 8.33 -10.67
N ARG A 19 -5.89 9.25 -10.72
CA ARG A 19 -5.85 10.45 -11.61
C ARG A 19 -4.59 11.31 -11.46
N ARG A 20 -4.03 11.39 -10.24
CA ARG A 20 -2.82 12.18 -9.93
C ARG A 20 -1.52 11.57 -10.47
N LEU A 21 -1.55 10.27 -10.83
CA LEU A 21 -0.41 9.55 -11.44
C LEU A 21 -0.44 9.56 -12.98
N ARG A 22 -1.40 10.21 -13.61
CA ARG A 22 -1.43 10.31 -15.07
C ARG A 22 -0.18 10.99 -15.60
N PRO A 23 0.40 10.54 -16.74
CA PRO A 23 -0.16 9.58 -17.70
C PRO A 23 0.01 8.09 -17.34
N ILE A 24 0.79 7.71 -16.33
CA ILE A 24 1.12 6.31 -15.98
C ILE A 24 -0.15 5.47 -15.79
N THR A 25 -1.19 6.05 -15.20
CA THR A 25 -2.45 5.38 -14.87
C THR A 25 -3.57 5.64 -15.90
N TYR A 26 -3.27 6.01 -17.13
CA TYR A 26 -4.27 6.06 -18.20
C TYR A 26 -4.74 4.67 -18.60
N THR A 27 -3.83 3.71 -18.60
CA THR A 27 -4.04 2.35 -19.08
C THR A 27 -3.91 1.28 -18.00
N GLY A 28 -3.73 1.68 -16.73
CA GLY A 28 -3.49 0.72 -15.67
C GLY A 28 -3.98 1.16 -14.30
N ALA A 29 -4.22 0.16 -13.44
CA ALA A 29 -4.59 0.37 -12.07
C ALA A 29 -3.43 1.02 -11.29
N LYS A 30 -3.72 2.06 -10.49
CA LYS A 30 -2.73 2.73 -9.62
C LYS A 30 -1.93 1.74 -8.77
N GLN A 31 -2.61 0.75 -8.21
CA GLN A 31 -2.05 -0.23 -7.31
C GLN A 31 -1.13 -1.25 -7.99
N LEU A 32 -1.15 -1.29 -9.33
CA LEU A 32 -0.24 -2.12 -10.13
C LEU A 32 0.98 -1.36 -10.66
N VAL A 33 1.08 -0.05 -10.41
CA VAL A 33 2.29 0.72 -10.71
C VAL A 33 3.46 0.11 -9.92
N PRO A 34 4.60 -0.18 -10.57
CA PRO A 34 5.70 -0.84 -9.90
C PRO A 34 6.53 0.11 -9.04
N VAL A 35 6.96 -0.39 -7.90
CA VAL A 35 8.03 0.14 -7.05
C VAL A 35 9.08 -0.95 -6.93
N ALA A 36 10.34 -0.66 -7.22
CA ALA A 36 11.41 -1.67 -7.30
C ALA A 36 11.02 -2.89 -8.15
N ASN A 37 10.42 -2.64 -9.33
CA ASN A 37 9.93 -3.63 -10.29
C ASN A 37 8.81 -4.55 -9.79
N ARG A 38 8.15 -4.20 -8.69
CA ARG A 38 7.07 -5.00 -8.11
C ARG A 38 5.83 -4.13 -7.91
N PRO A 39 4.64 -4.55 -8.34
CA PRO A 39 3.39 -3.83 -8.10
C PRO A 39 3.18 -3.48 -6.62
N ILE A 40 2.74 -2.27 -6.33
CA ILE A 40 2.51 -1.79 -4.95
C ILE A 40 1.56 -2.73 -4.20
N LEU A 41 0.50 -3.18 -4.84
CA LEU A 41 -0.48 -4.09 -4.26
C LEU A 41 0.15 -5.40 -3.75
N PHE A 42 1.23 -5.89 -4.36
CA PHE A 42 1.88 -7.13 -3.97
C PHE A 42 2.55 -7.03 -2.60
N TYR A 43 3.08 -5.85 -2.24
CA TYR A 43 3.60 -5.60 -0.90
C TYR A 43 2.50 -5.63 0.16
N VAL A 44 1.30 -5.11 -0.19
CA VAL A 44 0.13 -5.16 0.71
C VAL A 44 -0.30 -6.60 0.96
N LEU A 45 -0.40 -7.43 -0.10
CA LEU A 45 -0.77 -8.85 0.01
C LEU A 45 0.27 -9.65 0.80
N GLU A 46 1.56 -9.36 0.61
CA GLU A 46 2.65 -9.98 1.37
C GLU A 46 2.55 -9.65 2.87
N ASN A 47 2.37 -8.38 3.22
CA ASN A 47 2.16 -7.94 4.59
C ASN A 47 0.97 -8.66 5.26
N LEU A 48 -0.14 -8.84 4.55
CA LEU A 48 -1.29 -9.59 5.05
C LEU A 48 -0.96 -11.07 5.28
N SER A 49 -0.30 -11.69 4.30
CA SER A 49 0.12 -13.10 4.40
C SER A 49 1.09 -13.32 5.56
N GLU A 50 2.13 -12.50 5.70
CA GLU A 50 3.11 -12.55 6.78
C GLU A 50 2.49 -12.30 8.15
N ALA A 51 1.46 -11.47 8.21
CA ALA A 51 0.66 -11.28 9.41
C ALA A 51 -0.28 -12.47 9.71
N GLY A 52 -0.27 -13.53 8.88
CA GLY A 52 -1.09 -14.74 9.07
C GLY A 52 -2.57 -14.56 8.74
N ILE A 53 -2.93 -13.53 7.97
CA ILE A 53 -4.28 -13.37 7.42
C ILE A 53 -4.40 -14.27 6.21
N LYS A 54 -5.51 -15.01 6.08
CA LYS A 54 -5.68 -15.99 5.01
C LYS A 54 -6.81 -15.62 4.04
N ASP A 55 -7.90 -15.06 4.53
CA ASP A 55 -9.05 -14.65 3.72
C ASP A 55 -8.99 -13.14 3.47
N VAL A 56 -8.94 -12.74 2.20
CA VAL A 56 -8.77 -11.34 1.78
C VAL A 56 -9.83 -10.97 0.74
N GLY A 57 -10.66 -9.97 1.06
CA GLY A 57 -11.53 -9.31 0.10
C GLY A 57 -10.81 -8.14 -0.56
N ILE A 58 -10.81 -8.05 -1.89
CA ILE A 58 -10.23 -6.92 -2.60
C ILE A 58 -11.34 -6.09 -3.23
N ILE A 59 -11.47 -4.84 -2.79
CA ILE A 59 -12.36 -3.87 -3.42
C ILE A 59 -11.77 -3.44 -4.76
N ILE A 60 -12.55 -3.59 -5.82
CA ILE A 60 -12.18 -3.24 -7.19
C ILE A 60 -13.18 -2.27 -7.80
N SER A 61 -12.76 -1.50 -8.80
CA SER A 61 -13.65 -0.65 -9.61
C SER A 61 -14.01 -1.30 -10.95
N PRO A 62 -15.06 -0.83 -11.62
CA PRO A 62 -15.38 -1.29 -12.98
C PRO A 62 -14.24 -1.07 -13.98
N GLU A 63 -13.51 0.05 -13.84
CA GLU A 63 -12.47 0.45 -14.79
C GLU A 63 -11.21 -0.42 -14.69
N THR A 64 -10.74 -0.72 -13.46
CA THR A 64 -9.43 -1.35 -13.23
C THR A 64 -9.51 -2.77 -12.66
N GLY A 65 -10.70 -3.22 -12.31
CA GLY A 65 -10.92 -4.50 -11.64
C GLY A 65 -10.45 -5.73 -12.44
N LYS A 66 -10.52 -5.69 -13.78
CA LYS A 66 -10.03 -6.79 -14.62
C LYS A 66 -8.52 -6.96 -14.49
N GLU A 67 -7.78 -5.85 -14.49
CA GLU A 67 -6.31 -5.87 -14.35
C GLU A 67 -5.90 -6.37 -12.98
N ILE A 68 -6.55 -5.90 -11.91
CA ILE A 68 -6.31 -6.36 -10.55
C ILE A 68 -6.56 -7.87 -10.45
N LYS A 69 -7.68 -8.36 -10.98
CA LYS A 69 -8.01 -9.80 -11.00
C LYS A 69 -6.95 -10.62 -11.75
N HIS A 70 -6.49 -10.10 -12.89
CA HIS A 70 -5.47 -10.78 -13.69
C HIS A 70 -4.12 -10.84 -12.94
N ALA A 71 -3.72 -9.74 -12.30
CA ALA A 71 -2.44 -9.64 -11.60
C ALA A 71 -2.39 -10.45 -10.30
N VAL A 72 -3.50 -10.55 -9.57
CA VAL A 72 -3.56 -11.20 -8.25
C VAL A 72 -4.09 -12.64 -8.31
N GLY A 73 -4.93 -12.95 -9.30
CA GLY A 73 -5.54 -14.28 -9.43
C GLY A 73 -6.41 -14.63 -8.22
N ASP A 74 -6.26 -15.84 -7.71
CA ASP A 74 -6.97 -16.34 -6.52
C ASP A 74 -6.19 -16.14 -5.20
N GLY A 75 -5.02 -15.51 -5.27
CA GLY A 75 -4.18 -15.18 -4.11
C GLY A 75 -3.23 -16.29 -3.66
N ARG A 76 -3.19 -17.45 -4.34
CA ARG A 76 -2.36 -18.61 -3.95
C ARG A 76 -0.87 -18.31 -3.92
N ASP A 77 -0.39 -17.37 -4.73
CA ASP A 77 1.03 -16.96 -4.78
C ASP A 77 1.49 -16.34 -3.46
N TRP A 78 0.57 -15.84 -2.65
CA TRP A 78 0.82 -15.34 -1.29
C TRP A 78 0.30 -16.28 -0.19
N GLY A 79 -0.26 -17.47 -0.56
CA GLY A 79 -0.94 -18.35 0.37
C GLY A 79 -2.22 -17.76 0.94
N LEU A 80 -2.87 -16.87 0.19
CA LEU A 80 -4.13 -16.22 0.49
C LEU A 80 -5.27 -16.88 -0.28
N LYS A 81 -6.50 -16.69 0.22
CA LYS A 81 -7.74 -16.88 -0.52
C LYS A 81 -8.33 -15.49 -0.79
N VAL A 82 -8.48 -15.15 -2.07
CA VAL A 82 -8.92 -13.83 -2.49
C VAL A 82 -10.33 -13.86 -3.06
N ASP A 83 -11.20 -13.01 -2.52
CA ASP A 83 -12.52 -12.68 -3.05
C ASP A 83 -12.53 -11.24 -3.57
N TYR A 84 -13.22 -10.98 -4.69
CA TYR A 84 -13.29 -9.65 -5.30
C TYR A 84 -14.66 -9.04 -5.09
N ILE A 85 -14.69 -7.80 -4.59
CA ILE A 85 -15.89 -7.05 -4.25
C ILE A 85 -15.94 -5.80 -5.14
N LEU A 86 -16.95 -5.68 -5.97
CA LEU A 86 -17.10 -4.54 -6.88
C LEU A 86 -17.67 -3.33 -6.16
N GLN A 87 -16.97 -2.22 -6.24
CA GLN A 87 -17.43 -0.90 -5.85
C GLN A 87 -17.74 -0.12 -7.13
N GLU A 88 -19.01 -0.02 -7.49
CA GLU A 88 -19.47 0.61 -8.75
C GLU A 88 -19.10 2.09 -8.81
N GLU A 89 -19.24 2.80 -7.70
CA GLU A 89 -18.92 4.22 -7.59
C GLU A 89 -17.96 4.51 -6.42
N PRO A 90 -17.02 5.44 -6.59
CA PRO A 90 -16.02 5.78 -5.58
C PRO A 90 -16.62 6.65 -4.45
N LEU A 91 -17.55 6.10 -3.68
CA LEU A 91 -18.31 6.80 -2.62
C LEU A 91 -17.59 6.83 -1.26
N GLY A 92 -16.29 6.59 -1.22
CA GLY A 92 -15.46 6.70 -0.03
C GLY A 92 -15.09 5.37 0.61
N LEU A 93 -14.19 5.43 1.63
CA LEU A 93 -13.63 4.25 2.28
C LEU A 93 -14.66 3.53 3.16
N ALA A 94 -15.52 4.27 3.87
CA ALA A 94 -16.57 3.67 4.67
C ALA A 94 -17.66 3.03 3.79
N HIS A 95 -17.88 3.52 2.56
CA HIS A 95 -18.74 2.85 1.59
C HIS A 95 -18.16 1.48 1.19
N ALA A 96 -16.85 1.38 1.00
CA ALA A 96 -16.19 0.10 0.73
C ALA A 96 -16.43 -0.92 1.86
N VAL A 97 -16.35 -0.50 3.12
CA VAL A 97 -16.69 -1.35 4.28
C VAL A 97 -18.15 -1.78 4.24
N LYS A 98 -19.06 -0.85 3.90
CA LYS A 98 -20.51 -1.12 3.83
C LYS A 98 -20.85 -2.19 2.80
N ILE A 99 -20.31 -2.10 1.60
CA ILE A 99 -20.56 -3.09 0.52
C ILE A 99 -19.85 -4.42 0.78
N ALA A 100 -18.74 -4.41 1.52
CA ALA A 100 -18.02 -5.62 1.91
C ALA A 100 -18.69 -6.41 3.04
N ARG A 101 -19.76 -5.91 3.65
CA ARG A 101 -20.45 -6.57 4.77
C ARG A 101 -20.84 -8.03 4.51
N PRO A 102 -21.37 -8.42 3.34
CA PRO A 102 -21.68 -9.83 3.05
C PRO A 102 -20.45 -10.75 3.12
N TYR A 103 -19.28 -10.25 2.69
CA TYR A 103 -18.01 -10.95 2.76
C TYR A 103 -17.45 -10.98 4.21
N LEU A 104 -17.45 -9.83 4.88
CA LEU A 104 -16.86 -9.67 6.21
C LEU A 104 -17.67 -10.41 7.28
N GLY A 105 -19.01 -10.41 7.18
CA GLY A 105 -19.90 -10.93 8.22
C GLY A 105 -19.73 -10.17 9.52
N MET A 106 -19.61 -10.93 10.61
CA MET A 106 -19.35 -10.39 11.97
C MET A 106 -17.89 -10.60 12.39
N ASN A 107 -17.00 -10.95 11.45
CA ASN A 107 -15.59 -11.14 11.76
C ASN A 107 -14.88 -9.81 11.97
N PRO A 108 -13.91 -9.71 12.88
CA PRO A 108 -12.96 -8.62 12.89
C PRO A 108 -12.15 -8.64 11.59
N PHE A 109 -11.70 -7.48 11.15
CA PHE A 109 -10.93 -7.39 9.91
C PHE A 109 -9.91 -6.26 9.94
N ILE A 110 -8.89 -6.39 9.10
CA ILE A 110 -8.00 -5.30 8.74
C ILE A 110 -8.46 -4.70 7.43
N MET A 111 -8.60 -3.38 7.38
CA MET A 111 -8.76 -2.60 6.15
C MET A 111 -7.41 -2.00 5.79
N TYR A 112 -6.91 -2.29 4.58
CA TYR A 112 -5.62 -1.83 4.10
C TYR A 112 -5.78 -1.17 2.73
N LEU A 113 -5.32 0.08 2.60
CA LEU A 113 -5.33 0.78 1.30
C LEU A 113 -4.29 0.17 0.37
N GLY A 114 -4.70 -0.28 -0.80
CA GLY A 114 -3.88 -1.04 -1.76
C GLY A 114 -2.73 -0.25 -2.41
N ASP A 115 -2.57 1.02 -2.05
CA ASP A 115 -1.53 1.95 -2.52
C ASP A 115 -0.64 2.47 -1.39
N ASN A 116 -0.75 1.91 -0.19
CA ASN A 116 0.05 2.30 0.97
C ASN A 116 1.19 1.31 1.21
N LEU A 117 2.39 1.83 1.37
CA LEU A 117 3.58 1.08 1.74
C LEU A 117 4.07 1.48 3.13
N ILE A 118 4.54 0.51 3.90
CA ILE A 118 5.13 0.72 5.23
C ILE A 118 6.45 -0.03 5.35
N GLY A 119 7.39 0.53 6.11
CA GLY A 119 8.71 -0.05 6.32
C GLY A 119 8.74 -1.27 7.25
N SER A 120 7.73 -1.41 8.10
CA SER A 120 7.54 -2.56 8.99
C SER A 120 6.35 -3.41 8.55
N GLY A 121 6.35 -4.68 8.94
CA GLY A 121 5.15 -5.52 8.78
C GLY A 121 4.03 -5.12 9.74
N ILE A 122 2.84 -5.68 9.53
CA ILE A 122 1.63 -5.38 10.32
C ILE A 122 1.37 -6.40 11.45
N ALA A 123 2.20 -7.43 11.58
CA ALA A 123 1.97 -8.54 12.52
C ALA A 123 1.94 -8.08 13.99
N LYS A 124 2.72 -7.06 14.37
CA LYS A 124 2.69 -6.47 15.72
C LYS A 124 1.33 -5.81 15.97
N PHE A 125 0.88 -4.96 15.07
CA PHE A 125 -0.38 -4.21 15.22
C PHE A 125 -1.60 -5.15 15.23
N ARG A 126 -1.54 -6.26 14.47
CA ARG A 126 -2.54 -7.33 14.56
C ARG A 126 -2.61 -7.89 15.98
N ARG A 127 -1.49 -8.30 16.57
CA ARG A 127 -1.46 -8.85 17.93
C ARG A 127 -1.98 -7.84 18.97
N ASP A 128 -1.54 -6.58 18.85
CA ASP A 128 -1.97 -5.50 19.74
C ASP A 128 -3.48 -5.28 19.65
N PHE A 129 -4.06 -5.31 18.44
CA PHE A 129 -5.51 -5.23 18.24
C PHE A 129 -6.24 -6.40 18.90
N GLU A 130 -5.83 -7.65 18.65
CA GLU A 130 -6.44 -8.86 19.21
C GLU A 130 -6.40 -8.84 20.75
N GLN A 131 -5.30 -8.37 21.35
CA GLN A 131 -5.13 -8.25 22.80
C GLN A 131 -5.93 -7.11 23.42
N SER A 132 -6.01 -6.00 22.73
CA SER A 132 -6.67 -4.78 23.24
C SER A 132 -8.18 -4.92 23.37
N LYS A 133 -8.80 -5.85 22.60
CA LYS A 133 -10.26 -5.97 22.44
C LYS A 133 -10.89 -4.62 22.04
N ALA A 134 -10.20 -3.86 21.24
CA ALA A 134 -10.68 -2.57 20.74
C ALA A 134 -11.73 -2.76 19.63
N ASP A 135 -12.61 -1.79 19.45
CA ASP A 135 -13.57 -1.75 18.34
C ASP A 135 -12.93 -1.18 17.08
N ALA A 136 -11.95 -0.29 17.25
CA ALA A 136 -11.07 0.15 16.17
C ALA A 136 -9.64 0.33 16.69
N SER A 137 -8.66 -0.01 15.84
CA SER A 137 -7.26 0.30 16.05
C SER A 137 -6.72 1.00 14.80
N ILE A 138 -6.11 2.16 14.99
CA ILE A 138 -5.60 3.02 13.91
C ILE A 138 -4.11 3.24 14.07
N LEU A 139 -3.41 3.37 12.94
CA LEU A 139 -2.01 3.73 12.91
C LEU A 139 -1.88 5.22 12.57
N LEU A 140 -1.01 5.90 13.30
CA LEU A 140 -0.77 7.34 13.16
C LEU A 140 0.69 7.60 12.80
N LYS A 141 0.91 8.54 11.87
CA LYS A 141 2.24 9.02 11.48
C LYS A 141 2.25 10.54 11.42
N GLU A 142 3.32 11.16 11.89
CA GLU A 142 3.55 12.58 11.70
C GLU A 142 3.85 12.89 10.22
N VAL A 143 3.21 13.92 9.69
CA VAL A 143 3.33 14.34 8.28
C VAL A 143 3.53 15.85 8.15
N ASP A 144 4.23 16.28 7.10
CA ASP A 144 4.49 17.69 6.83
C ASP A 144 3.26 18.40 6.21
N ALA A 145 2.39 17.66 5.52
CA ALA A 145 1.23 18.21 4.83
C ALA A 145 -0.10 17.60 5.34
N PRO A 146 -0.52 17.90 6.58
CA PRO A 146 -1.67 17.27 7.23
C PRO A 146 -3.00 17.53 6.53
N THR A 147 -3.14 18.59 5.74
CA THR A 147 -4.35 18.90 4.96
C THR A 147 -4.69 17.84 3.90
N ASN A 148 -3.78 16.93 3.60
CA ASN A 148 -4.00 15.87 2.59
C ASN A 148 -4.60 14.58 3.17
N PHE A 149 -4.65 14.44 4.50
CA PHE A 149 -4.96 13.19 5.20
C PHE A 149 -6.09 13.37 6.23
N GLY A 150 -6.66 12.25 6.65
CA GLY A 150 -7.41 12.22 7.89
C GLY A 150 -6.46 12.48 9.06
N ILE A 151 -6.82 13.39 9.96
CA ILE A 151 -5.97 13.84 11.06
C ILE A 151 -6.59 13.43 12.39
N ALA A 152 -5.75 12.90 13.28
CA ALA A 152 -6.12 12.57 14.65
C ALA A 152 -5.64 13.64 15.63
N GLU A 153 -6.51 13.98 16.57
CA GLU A 153 -6.17 14.72 17.79
C GLU A 153 -6.12 13.73 18.95
N ILE A 154 -5.04 13.76 19.73
CA ILE A 154 -4.84 12.89 20.89
C ILE A 154 -4.71 13.72 22.17
N ASP A 155 -5.17 13.17 23.29
CA ASP A 155 -4.97 13.78 24.60
C ASP A 155 -3.55 13.56 25.16
N LYS A 156 -3.29 14.11 26.34
CA LYS A 156 -2.00 13.97 27.04
C LYS A 156 -1.64 12.52 27.41
N GLN A 157 -2.61 11.62 27.42
CA GLN A 157 -2.46 10.20 27.68
C GLN A 157 -2.30 9.39 26.39
N GLY A 158 -2.30 10.04 25.21
CA GLY A 158 -2.18 9.40 23.90
C GLY A 158 -3.49 8.79 23.38
N ARG A 159 -4.63 9.08 24.01
CA ARG A 159 -5.94 8.60 23.54
C ARG A 159 -6.47 9.51 22.44
N VAL A 160 -7.04 8.90 21.41
CA VAL A 160 -7.71 9.64 20.32
C VAL A 160 -8.96 10.30 20.87
N ILE A 161 -9.08 11.61 20.67
CA ILE A 161 -10.25 12.41 21.09
C ILE A 161 -11.04 12.96 19.91
N ARG A 162 -10.40 13.11 18.76
CA ARG A 162 -11.05 13.64 17.57
C ARG A 162 -10.36 13.18 16.28
N LEU A 163 -11.16 12.97 15.24
CA LEU A 163 -10.71 12.66 13.88
C LEU A 163 -11.37 13.62 12.89
N VAL A 164 -10.61 14.15 11.94
CA VAL A 164 -11.13 15.05 10.90
C VAL A 164 -10.51 14.69 9.55
N GLU A 165 -11.34 14.44 8.56
CA GLU A 165 -10.88 14.18 7.19
C GLU A 165 -10.43 15.48 6.52
N LYS A 166 -9.18 15.52 6.07
CA LYS A 166 -8.55 16.60 5.28
C LYS A 166 -8.93 18.01 5.77
N PRO A 167 -8.60 18.33 7.03
CA PRO A 167 -8.99 19.61 7.62
C PRO A 167 -8.32 20.78 6.90
N LYS A 168 -9.06 21.88 6.67
CA LYS A 168 -8.48 23.11 6.13
C LYS A 168 -7.51 23.79 7.11
N ALA A 169 -7.78 23.66 8.40
CA ALA A 169 -6.95 24.15 9.51
C ALA A 169 -6.69 22.97 10.47
N PRO A 170 -5.63 22.19 10.24
CA PRO A 170 -5.32 21.03 11.07
C PRO A 170 -4.84 21.47 12.46
N VAL A 171 -5.37 20.81 13.50
CA VAL A 171 -4.96 21.01 14.90
C VAL A 171 -3.78 20.12 15.30
N SER A 172 -3.41 19.19 14.45
CA SER A 172 -2.35 18.20 14.67
C SER A 172 -1.72 17.83 13.32
N ASN A 173 -0.53 17.25 13.35
CA ASN A 173 0.15 16.67 12.19
C ASN A 173 0.11 15.13 12.18
N LEU A 174 -0.70 14.51 13.06
CA LEU A 174 -0.84 13.07 13.16
C LEU A 174 -1.85 12.56 12.12
N ALA A 175 -1.35 12.09 10.99
CA ALA A 175 -2.16 11.53 9.92
C ALA A 175 -2.51 10.06 10.19
N LEU A 176 -3.71 9.66 9.79
CA LEU A 176 -4.11 8.27 9.74
C LEU A 176 -3.36 7.58 8.60
N VAL A 177 -2.60 6.55 8.94
CA VAL A 177 -2.02 5.62 7.97
C VAL A 177 -3.15 4.78 7.39
N GLY A 178 -3.10 4.45 6.11
CA GLY A 178 -4.15 3.71 5.41
C GLY A 178 -4.30 2.24 5.84
N ILE A 179 -4.13 1.96 7.13
CA ILE A 179 -4.22 0.62 7.74
C ILE A 179 -5.04 0.74 9.02
N TYR A 180 -6.14 0.00 9.07
CA TYR A 180 -7.11 0.06 10.15
C TYR A 180 -7.53 -1.35 10.57
N PHE A 181 -7.70 -1.58 11.85
CA PHE A 181 -8.27 -2.83 12.36
C PHE A 181 -9.63 -2.52 12.99
N PHE A 182 -10.63 -3.32 12.68
CA PHE A 182 -11.99 -3.11 13.12
C PHE A 182 -12.61 -4.38 13.69
N SER A 183 -13.40 -4.21 14.75
CA SER A 183 -14.42 -5.19 15.16
C SER A 183 -15.67 -5.04 14.27
N ALA A 184 -16.63 -5.93 14.42
CA ALA A 184 -17.91 -5.83 13.71
C ALA A 184 -18.71 -4.55 14.03
N LYS A 185 -18.36 -3.82 15.08
CA LYS A 185 -19.01 -2.55 15.47
C LYS A 185 -18.94 -1.50 14.38
N ILE A 186 -17.89 -1.49 13.57
CA ILE A 186 -17.75 -0.55 12.45
C ILE A 186 -18.91 -0.64 11.46
N HIS A 187 -19.57 -1.81 11.31
CA HIS A 187 -20.71 -1.98 10.42
C HIS A 187 -21.91 -1.12 10.84
N GLU A 188 -22.08 -0.88 12.13
CA GLU A 188 -23.10 0.05 12.61
C GLU A 188 -22.70 1.51 12.25
N ALA A 189 -21.48 1.91 12.59
CA ALA A 189 -20.98 3.25 12.33
C ALA A 189 -21.13 3.68 10.87
N VAL A 190 -20.69 2.82 9.90
CA VAL A 190 -20.78 3.14 8.46
C VAL A 190 -22.22 3.28 7.94
N THR A 191 -23.23 2.83 8.68
CA THR A 191 -24.65 3.05 8.35
C THR A 191 -25.22 4.35 8.92
N LYS A 192 -24.56 4.93 9.93
CA LYS A 192 -25.03 6.12 10.66
C LYS A 192 -24.41 7.42 10.14
N ILE A 193 -23.24 7.35 9.51
CA ILE A 193 -22.58 8.54 8.94
C ILE A 193 -23.26 9.02 7.65
N ARG A 194 -23.04 10.27 7.32
CA ARG A 194 -23.54 10.91 6.10
C ARG A 194 -22.38 11.22 5.16
N PRO A 195 -22.62 11.34 3.84
CA PRO A 195 -21.59 11.81 2.93
C PRO A 195 -21.04 13.16 3.34
N SER A 196 -19.73 13.31 3.27
CA SER A 196 -19.01 14.57 3.50
C SER A 196 -19.33 15.60 2.40
N LEU A 197 -18.80 16.82 2.53
CA LEU A 197 -18.88 17.83 1.46
C LEU A 197 -18.22 17.37 0.15
N ARG A 198 -17.41 16.30 0.20
CA ARG A 198 -16.80 15.67 -0.97
C ARG A 198 -17.70 14.63 -1.65
N GLY A 199 -18.88 14.35 -1.07
CA GLY A 199 -19.79 13.30 -1.51
C GLY A 199 -19.35 11.89 -1.12
N GLU A 200 -18.37 11.74 -0.22
CA GLU A 200 -17.80 10.47 0.20
C GLU A 200 -18.22 10.10 1.63
N LEU A 201 -18.46 8.81 1.89
CA LEU A 201 -18.57 8.26 3.24
C LEU A 201 -17.16 8.05 3.78
N GLU A 202 -16.75 8.94 4.68
CA GLU A 202 -15.38 8.98 5.19
C GLU A 202 -15.17 7.95 6.30
N ILE A 203 -14.03 7.27 6.27
CA ILE A 203 -13.71 6.31 7.33
C ILE A 203 -13.41 7.01 8.66
N THR A 204 -12.86 8.20 8.59
CA THR A 204 -12.62 9.09 9.75
C THR A 204 -13.91 9.40 10.50
N ASP A 205 -15.01 9.68 9.77
CA ASP A 205 -16.32 9.95 10.38
C ASP A 205 -16.90 8.69 11.02
N ALA A 206 -16.69 7.51 10.42
CA ALA A 206 -17.13 6.25 11.01
C ALA A 206 -16.37 5.92 12.30
N ILE A 207 -15.06 6.19 12.35
CA ILE A 207 -14.27 6.01 13.57
C ILE A 207 -14.62 7.06 14.61
N GLN A 208 -14.88 8.31 14.20
CA GLN A 208 -15.38 9.35 15.10
C GLN A 208 -16.73 8.96 15.72
N TRP A 209 -17.63 8.40 14.91
CA TRP A 209 -18.90 7.87 15.41
C TRP A 209 -18.68 6.80 16.50
N LEU A 210 -17.72 5.90 16.33
CA LEU A 210 -17.36 4.92 17.36
C LEU A 210 -16.90 5.59 18.66
N LEU A 211 -16.04 6.62 18.57
CA LEU A 211 -15.59 7.39 19.73
C LEU A 211 -16.76 8.07 20.46
N ASP A 212 -17.66 8.72 19.71
CA ASP A 212 -18.80 9.45 20.24
C ASP A 212 -19.85 8.53 20.91
N HIS A 213 -19.77 7.22 20.68
CA HIS A 213 -20.67 6.20 21.23
C HIS A 213 -19.96 5.23 22.19
N ASP A 214 -18.94 5.71 22.89
CA ASP A 214 -18.19 4.99 23.94
C ASP A 214 -17.57 3.66 23.49
N ASN A 215 -17.35 3.47 22.17
CA ASN A 215 -16.60 2.31 21.68
C ASN A 215 -15.09 2.52 21.86
N LYS A 216 -14.37 1.44 22.08
CA LYS A 216 -12.95 1.48 22.35
C LYS A 216 -12.15 1.69 21.06
N VAL A 217 -11.57 2.87 20.87
CA VAL A 217 -10.64 3.18 19.79
C VAL A 217 -9.25 3.35 20.37
N VAL A 218 -8.27 2.61 19.81
CA VAL A 218 -6.86 2.69 20.19
C VAL A 218 -6.03 3.17 19.01
N SER A 219 -4.92 3.82 19.30
CA SER A 219 -3.99 4.27 18.27
C SER A 219 -2.58 3.79 18.56
N HIS A 220 -1.81 3.56 17.49
CA HIS A 220 -0.39 3.22 17.55
C HIS A 220 0.40 4.20 16.69
N ARG A 221 1.50 4.73 17.19
CA ARG A 221 2.43 5.50 16.37
C ARG A 221 3.24 4.55 15.49
N LEU A 222 3.26 4.82 14.19
CA LEU A 222 4.13 4.13 13.25
C LEU A 222 5.50 4.81 13.25
N GLU A 223 6.52 4.15 13.78
CA GLU A 223 7.88 4.68 13.86
C GLU A 223 8.58 4.63 12.50
N GLU A 224 8.40 3.52 11.77
CA GLU A 224 8.96 3.27 10.46
C GLU A 224 8.36 4.20 9.38
N TRP A 225 8.96 4.21 8.20
CA TRP A 225 8.45 4.99 7.08
C TRP A 225 7.09 4.47 6.61
N TRP A 226 6.26 5.40 6.19
CA TRP A 226 4.98 5.19 5.53
C TRP A 226 4.89 6.08 4.30
N LEU A 227 4.40 5.53 3.19
CA LEU A 227 4.26 6.24 1.93
C LEU A 227 2.88 5.94 1.33
N ASP A 228 2.10 6.99 1.12
CA ASP A 228 0.92 6.99 0.25
C ASP A 228 1.40 7.31 -1.17
N THR A 229 1.43 6.31 -2.04
CA THR A 229 1.92 6.45 -3.42
C THR A 229 0.94 7.20 -4.31
N GLY A 230 0.40 8.32 -3.81
CA GLY A 230 -0.65 9.11 -4.44
C GLY A 230 -0.20 10.00 -5.60
N LYS A 231 1.08 10.36 -5.66
CA LYS A 231 1.66 11.30 -6.64
C LYS A 231 2.92 10.70 -7.26
N LYS A 232 3.43 11.30 -8.35
CA LYS A 232 4.63 10.82 -9.05
C LYS A 232 5.87 10.85 -8.15
N ASP A 233 6.05 11.92 -7.38
CA ASP A 233 7.19 12.07 -6.47
C ASP A 233 7.14 11.04 -5.34
N ASP A 234 5.93 10.69 -4.87
CA ASP A 234 5.75 9.63 -3.88
C ASP A 234 6.23 8.26 -4.40
N LEU A 235 6.08 7.99 -5.73
CA LEU A 235 6.59 6.77 -6.34
C LEU A 235 8.11 6.69 -6.33
N LEU A 236 8.81 7.79 -6.62
CA LEU A 236 10.28 7.84 -6.57
C LEU A 236 10.77 7.70 -5.14
N THR A 237 10.09 8.33 -4.19
CA THR A 237 10.39 8.18 -2.76
C THR A 237 10.18 6.74 -2.31
N ALA A 238 9.08 6.10 -2.72
CA ALA A 238 8.79 4.70 -2.42
C ALA A 238 9.83 3.77 -3.04
N ASN A 239 10.22 4.02 -4.31
CA ASN A 239 11.27 3.27 -4.98
C ASN A 239 12.60 3.35 -4.22
N THR A 240 12.98 4.54 -3.77
CA THR A 240 14.18 4.76 -2.97
C THR A 240 14.13 4.01 -1.65
N ALA A 241 13.03 4.12 -0.90
CA ALA A 241 12.87 3.46 0.40
C ALA A 241 12.92 1.92 0.28
N VAL A 242 12.23 1.36 -0.71
CA VAL A 242 12.22 -0.09 -0.95
C VAL A 242 13.59 -0.59 -1.42
N LEU A 243 14.24 0.10 -2.34
CA LEU A 243 15.58 -0.27 -2.82
C LEU A 243 16.61 -0.20 -1.69
N ASP A 244 16.51 0.81 -0.83
CA ASP A 244 17.43 0.95 0.30
C ASP A 244 17.25 -0.15 1.34
N GLY A 245 16.02 -0.44 1.73
CA GLY A 245 15.72 -1.42 2.78
C GLY A 245 15.87 -2.87 2.33
N TRP A 246 15.39 -3.21 1.14
CA TRP A 246 15.07 -4.59 0.80
C TRP A 246 15.93 -5.20 -0.31
N ILE A 247 16.55 -4.41 -1.21
CA ILE A 247 17.35 -4.98 -2.29
C ILE A 247 18.63 -5.62 -1.75
N ARG A 248 18.92 -6.80 -2.25
CA ARG A 248 20.15 -7.55 -1.99
C ARG A 248 20.90 -7.79 -3.31
N ARG A 249 22.21 -8.01 -3.21
CA ARG A 249 23.02 -8.35 -4.39
C ARG A 249 22.65 -9.73 -4.91
N LYS A 250 22.17 -9.78 -6.18
CA LYS A 250 21.80 -11.02 -6.88
C LYS A 250 22.00 -10.85 -8.39
N ILE A 251 22.98 -11.53 -8.95
CA ILE A 251 23.34 -11.39 -10.36
C ILE A 251 22.94 -12.67 -11.08
N LYS A 252 21.85 -12.64 -11.84
CA LYS A 252 21.37 -13.75 -12.69
C LYS A 252 21.59 -13.51 -14.18
N GLY A 253 21.83 -12.26 -14.58
CA GLY A 253 22.16 -11.86 -15.93
C GLY A 253 23.66 -11.97 -16.22
N LYS A 254 24.06 -11.48 -17.39
CA LYS A 254 25.45 -11.46 -17.86
C LYS A 254 26.04 -10.05 -17.74
N VAL A 255 27.26 -9.97 -17.25
CA VAL A 255 28.04 -8.74 -17.15
C VAL A 255 29.34 -9.01 -17.92
N ASP A 256 29.68 -8.16 -18.91
CA ASP A 256 30.89 -8.33 -19.67
C ASP A 256 32.14 -7.88 -18.89
N ALA A 257 33.32 -8.17 -19.44
CA ALA A 257 34.59 -7.88 -18.77
C ALA A 257 34.92 -6.37 -18.69
N THR A 258 34.27 -5.56 -19.48
CA THR A 258 34.46 -4.10 -19.50
C THR A 258 33.48 -3.34 -18.58
N SER A 259 32.50 -4.05 -18.05
CA SER A 259 31.48 -3.48 -17.18
C SER A 259 31.79 -3.62 -15.69
N GLN A 260 31.27 -2.70 -14.90
CA GLN A 260 31.39 -2.70 -13.45
C GLN A 260 30.02 -2.72 -12.78
N VAL A 261 29.81 -3.65 -11.82
CA VAL A 261 28.58 -3.74 -11.03
C VAL A 261 28.94 -3.71 -9.55
N ASN A 262 28.65 -2.58 -8.90
CA ASN A 262 29.02 -2.28 -7.53
C ASN A 262 27.81 -2.13 -6.61
N GLY A 263 27.95 -2.56 -5.36
CA GLY A 263 26.91 -2.45 -4.35
C GLY A 263 25.77 -3.48 -4.47
N ARG A 264 24.58 -3.09 -3.96
CA ARG A 264 23.38 -3.93 -3.94
C ARG A 264 22.66 -3.84 -5.29
N VAL A 265 22.88 -4.80 -6.16
CA VAL A 265 22.26 -4.86 -7.50
C VAL A 265 21.58 -6.21 -7.65
N ASP A 266 20.27 -6.19 -7.95
CA ASP A 266 19.51 -7.37 -8.40
C ASP A 266 19.39 -7.29 -9.92
N LEU A 267 20.06 -8.21 -10.63
CA LEU A 267 20.07 -8.32 -12.09
C LEU A 267 19.31 -9.57 -12.52
N GLY A 268 18.23 -9.39 -13.25
CA GLY A 268 17.32 -10.41 -13.72
C GLY A 268 17.94 -11.34 -14.77
N LYS A 269 17.31 -12.51 -14.95
CA LYS A 269 17.72 -13.52 -15.93
C LYS A 269 17.58 -12.99 -17.36
N GLY A 270 18.51 -13.36 -18.23
CA GLY A 270 18.50 -12.93 -19.63
C GLY A 270 18.94 -11.48 -19.86
N SER A 271 19.25 -10.73 -18.79
CA SER A 271 19.72 -9.35 -18.90
C SER A 271 21.22 -9.31 -19.17
N HIS A 272 21.65 -8.31 -19.94
CA HIS A 272 23.04 -8.11 -20.36
C HIS A 272 23.49 -6.69 -20.03
N ILE A 273 24.66 -6.58 -19.39
CA ILE A 273 25.35 -5.31 -19.13
C ILE A 273 26.65 -5.32 -19.91
N ILE A 274 26.82 -4.38 -20.83
CA ILE A 274 27.91 -4.30 -21.80
C ILE A 274 28.54 -2.91 -21.74
N ASN A 275 29.87 -2.83 -21.56
CA ASN A 275 30.61 -1.57 -21.49
C ASN A 275 29.93 -0.49 -20.62
N SER A 276 29.46 -0.90 -19.43
CA SER A 276 28.58 -0.07 -18.61
C SER A 276 28.95 -0.14 -17.13
N THR A 277 28.54 0.86 -16.37
CA THR A 277 28.72 0.88 -14.92
C THR A 277 27.36 0.89 -14.24
N VAL A 278 27.14 -0.03 -13.29
CA VAL A 278 25.94 -0.09 -12.44
C VAL A 278 26.36 0.11 -10.99
N ARG A 279 25.76 1.09 -10.31
CA ARG A 279 26.00 1.39 -8.90
C ARG A 279 24.72 1.29 -8.10
N GLY A 280 24.61 0.27 -7.25
CA GLY A 280 23.44 -0.01 -6.41
C GLY A 280 23.24 1.01 -5.26
N PRO A 281 22.03 1.01 -4.64
CA PRO A 281 20.98 -0.01 -4.81
C PRO A 281 20.21 0.16 -6.13
N VAL A 282 20.12 -0.92 -6.92
CA VAL A 282 19.47 -0.97 -8.24
C VAL A 282 18.79 -2.33 -8.42
N VAL A 283 17.61 -2.32 -9.01
CA VAL A 283 16.96 -3.53 -9.52
C VAL A 283 16.81 -3.44 -11.04
N ILE A 284 17.24 -4.47 -11.73
CA ILE A 284 17.13 -4.61 -13.19
C ILE A 284 16.34 -5.89 -13.46
N GLY A 285 15.25 -5.75 -14.19
CA GLY A 285 14.35 -6.82 -14.55
C GLY A 285 14.99 -7.89 -15.46
N GLU A 286 14.16 -8.74 -16.02
CA GLU A 286 14.59 -9.80 -16.94
C GLU A 286 14.67 -9.29 -18.38
N ASN A 287 15.57 -9.89 -19.18
CA ASN A 287 15.75 -9.60 -20.62
C ASN A 287 16.06 -8.12 -20.91
N VAL A 288 16.72 -7.42 -19.99
CA VAL A 288 17.15 -6.02 -20.15
C VAL A 288 18.50 -5.95 -20.84
N HIS A 289 18.65 -5.00 -21.74
CA HIS A 289 19.93 -4.74 -22.43
C HIS A 289 20.45 -3.35 -22.08
N ILE A 290 21.62 -3.28 -21.44
CA ILE A 290 22.28 -2.03 -21.04
C ILE A 290 23.64 -1.98 -21.71
N GLU A 291 23.87 -0.93 -22.53
CA GLU A 291 25.10 -0.77 -23.31
C GLU A 291 25.63 0.66 -23.18
N ALA A 292 26.95 0.82 -23.01
CA ALA A 292 27.65 2.09 -22.95
C ALA A 292 26.96 3.12 -22.01
N SER A 293 26.51 2.69 -20.84
CA SER A 293 25.64 3.47 -19.96
C SER A 293 26.09 3.45 -18.51
N PHE A 294 25.64 4.45 -17.77
CA PHE A 294 25.75 4.51 -16.31
C PHE A 294 24.36 4.37 -15.68
N ILE A 295 24.19 3.37 -14.81
CA ILE A 295 22.98 3.21 -14.00
C ILE A 295 23.34 3.51 -12.55
N GLY A 296 22.83 4.60 -12.04
CA GLY A 296 23.10 5.10 -10.69
C GLY A 296 22.14 4.53 -9.64
N PRO A 297 22.35 4.89 -8.37
CA PRO A 297 21.60 4.34 -7.25
C PRO A 297 20.10 4.71 -7.32
N PHE A 298 19.32 3.94 -6.56
CA PHE A 298 17.88 4.12 -6.41
C PHE A 298 17.10 4.06 -7.73
N THR A 299 17.59 3.23 -8.67
CA THR A 299 16.97 3.02 -9.98
C THR A 299 16.36 1.64 -10.09
N SER A 300 15.14 1.57 -10.61
CA SER A 300 14.49 0.33 -11.02
C SER A 300 14.25 0.34 -12.52
N ILE A 301 14.64 -0.74 -13.21
CA ILE A 301 14.49 -0.92 -14.64
C ILE A 301 13.63 -2.15 -14.87
N GLY A 302 12.45 -1.98 -15.49
CA GLY A 302 11.50 -3.02 -15.80
C GLY A 302 12.02 -4.05 -16.80
N ASN A 303 11.26 -5.12 -17.00
CA ASN A 303 11.60 -6.18 -17.94
C ASN A 303 11.68 -5.66 -19.38
N GLY A 304 12.54 -6.26 -20.20
CA GLY A 304 12.60 -6.03 -21.65
C GLY A 304 13.11 -4.65 -22.07
N CYS A 305 13.58 -3.82 -21.15
CA CYS A 305 14.09 -2.46 -21.46
C CYS A 305 15.40 -2.50 -22.24
N ARG A 306 15.63 -1.48 -23.06
CA ARG A 306 16.89 -1.27 -23.78
C ARG A 306 17.44 0.11 -23.48
N ILE A 307 18.60 0.17 -22.82
CA ILE A 307 19.24 1.43 -22.42
C ILE A 307 20.60 1.49 -23.10
N ARG A 308 20.83 2.55 -23.88
CA ARG A 308 22.08 2.74 -24.61
C ARG A 308 22.57 4.17 -24.52
N SER A 309 23.86 4.35 -24.26
CA SER A 309 24.55 5.64 -24.21
C SER A 309 23.82 6.67 -23.31
N ALA A 310 23.40 6.21 -22.12
CA ALA A 310 22.57 7.00 -21.19
C ALA A 310 23.12 7.00 -19.76
N VAL A 311 22.74 8.02 -19.00
CA VAL A 311 22.90 8.08 -17.54
C VAL A 311 21.51 8.06 -16.92
N VAL A 312 21.25 7.08 -16.07
CA VAL A 312 19.93 6.89 -15.42
C VAL A 312 20.16 6.66 -13.94
N GLU A 313 19.61 7.51 -13.10
CA GLU A 313 19.66 7.37 -11.64
C GLU A 313 18.41 7.93 -10.99
N HIS A 314 18.10 7.53 -9.74
CA HIS A 314 16.89 7.91 -9.00
C HIS A 314 15.61 7.81 -9.84
N SER A 315 15.47 6.71 -10.59
CA SER A 315 14.46 6.59 -11.63
C SER A 315 13.68 5.28 -11.55
N VAL A 316 12.46 5.31 -12.06
CA VAL A 316 11.64 4.14 -12.35
C VAL A 316 11.44 4.07 -13.86
N VAL A 317 12.07 3.09 -14.49
CA VAL A 317 11.92 2.80 -15.93
C VAL A 317 10.95 1.63 -16.05
N LEU A 318 9.82 1.86 -16.70
CA LEU A 318 8.77 0.86 -16.86
C LEU A 318 9.17 -0.21 -17.90
N GLU A 319 8.44 -1.31 -17.94
CA GLU A 319 8.71 -2.42 -18.85
C GLU A 319 8.71 -1.99 -20.32
N ASN A 320 9.60 -2.61 -21.12
CA ASN A 320 9.72 -2.43 -22.56
C ASN A 320 10.06 -0.98 -23.04
N ALA A 321 10.66 -0.17 -22.17
CA ALA A 321 11.16 1.16 -22.52
C ALA A 321 12.48 1.09 -23.32
#